data_f43644ae7dbf7d99b67865db700af089
#
_entry.id   f43644ae7dbf7d99b67865db700af089
#
_cell.length_a   1.000
_cell.length_b   1.000
_cell.length_c   1.000
_cell.angle_alpha   90.00
_cell.angle_beta   90.00
_cell.angle_gamma   90.00
#
_symmetry.space_group_name_H-M   'P 1'
#
loop_
_entity.id
_entity.type
_entity.pdbx_description
1 polymer ?
#
loop_
_entity_poly.entity_id
_entity_poly.type
_entity_poly.pdbx_seq_one_letter_code
_entity_poly.pdbx_strand_id
1 'polypeptide(L)'
;VTRTTKAIYLIPILSKSLDVLELLEQHKTPMTLEEIHHRTQISKTTVFRILRTLVHRGYVSRPEDGRYRLVSRPRKMRFGFGGQSSALPFSNAVTESLRSAAISTGIELIVLDNQYNGDIARENIEDFIRQQVDLVIEFQTDRLVAPIIANRLAASGIPLIAVDIPHPSAVFFGLDNYRAGLEAGELLGAYAQKYWRGEVDLVVGLELTKAGTLVQSRITGAFEGIRSRVSDLHNEQLVRVDGAGLEEESNKAMHAVLVKHRNAKHILVAPSNDTSALGALQAARELKREHHLAILSHDCIPAALEEMKRKNSPLIGSVSHEVTTYGPRLIQLGLALLKGESVPPYNYVEHRMVSRFSHLVGDRDV
;
A
#
# COMPACT_ATOMS: atom_id res chain seq x y z
N VAL A 1 -11.51 55.81 -1.13
CA VAL A 1 -10.79 55.02 -2.18
C VAL A 1 -11.80 54.09 -2.82
N THR A 2 -12.33 54.49 -3.98
CA THR A 2 -13.33 53.75 -4.78
C THR A 2 -12.67 52.51 -5.39
N ARG A 3 -13.03 51.31 -4.93
CA ARG A 3 -12.63 50.06 -5.58
C ARG A 3 -13.35 49.97 -6.94
N THR A 4 -12.61 50.14 -8.03
CA THR A 4 -13.06 49.88 -9.38
C THR A 4 -13.23 48.39 -9.54
N THR A 5 -14.48 47.90 -9.61
CA THR A 5 -14.81 46.52 -9.96
C THR A 5 -14.38 46.30 -11.40
N LYS A 6 -13.35 45.47 -11.64
CA LYS A 6 -12.98 45.01 -12.98
C LYS A 6 -14.20 44.36 -13.62
N ALA A 7 -14.67 44.88 -14.74
CA ALA A 7 -15.76 44.29 -15.50
C ALA A 7 -15.34 42.89 -15.94
N ILE A 8 -16.03 41.84 -15.45
CA ILE A 8 -15.80 40.45 -15.87
C ILE A 8 -16.37 40.31 -17.29
N TYR A 9 -15.49 40.08 -18.28
CA TYR A 9 -15.91 39.84 -19.65
C TYR A 9 -16.46 38.41 -19.78
N LEU A 10 -17.79 38.28 -19.76
CA LEU A 10 -18.48 36.99 -19.92
C LEU A 10 -18.81 36.73 -21.38
N ILE A 11 -18.73 35.48 -21.83
CA ILE A 11 -19.18 35.05 -23.14
C ILE A 11 -20.70 34.72 -23.04
N PRO A 12 -21.61 35.55 -23.61
CA PRO A 12 -23.03 35.46 -23.28
C PRO A 12 -23.67 34.11 -23.59
N ILE A 13 -23.27 33.45 -24.69
CA ILE A 13 -23.84 32.15 -25.06
C ILE A 13 -23.36 31.03 -24.15
N LEU A 14 -22.11 31.11 -23.65
CA LEU A 14 -21.58 30.16 -22.71
C LEU A 14 -22.28 30.29 -21.35
N SER A 15 -22.47 31.51 -20.85
CA SER A 15 -23.23 31.77 -19.63
C SER A 15 -24.64 31.17 -19.72
N LYS A 16 -25.37 31.47 -20.78
CA LYS A 16 -26.71 30.88 -21.02
C LYS A 16 -26.71 29.36 -21.09
N SER A 17 -25.63 28.76 -21.60
CA SER A 17 -25.50 27.29 -21.63
C SER A 17 -25.28 26.69 -20.25
N LEU A 18 -24.54 27.39 -19.41
CA LEU A 18 -24.34 27.01 -17.99
C LEU A 18 -25.66 27.15 -17.21
N ASP A 19 -26.39 28.26 -17.39
CA ASP A 19 -27.72 28.47 -16.78
C ASP A 19 -28.67 27.30 -17.07
N VAL A 20 -28.68 26.81 -18.32
CA VAL A 20 -29.51 25.64 -18.73
C VAL A 20 -29.05 24.37 -18.05
N LEU A 21 -27.73 24.14 -17.94
CA LEU A 21 -27.19 22.94 -17.28
C LEU A 21 -27.47 22.97 -15.76
N GLU A 22 -27.24 24.08 -15.10
CA GLU A 22 -27.49 24.27 -13.67
C GLU A 22 -28.98 24.09 -13.33
N LEU A 23 -29.89 24.61 -14.19
CA LEU A 23 -31.33 24.39 -14.05
C LEU A 23 -31.68 22.89 -14.11
N LEU A 24 -31.14 22.16 -15.09
CA LEU A 24 -31.36 20.71 -15.21
C LEU A 24 -30.77 19.88 -14.06
N GLU A 25 -29.65 20.34 -13.49
CA GLU A 25 -29.01 19.73 -12.34
C GLU A 25 -29.84 19.90 -11.05
N GLN A 26 -30.33 21.10 -10.81
CA GLN A 26 -31.16 21.42 -9.65
C GLN A 26 -32.50 20.69 -9.68
N HIS A 27 -33.04 20.44 -10.88
CA HIS A 27 -34.38 19.89 -11.10
C HIS A 27 -34.39 18.41 -11.36
N LYS A 28 -33.75 17.56 -10.72
CA LYS A 28 -33.67 16.08 -10.82
C LYS A 28 -34.73 15.36 -11.71
N THR A 29 -35.80 16.05 -12.15
CA THR A 29 -36.88 15.57 -13.05
C THR A 29 -36.68 16.06 -14.49
N PRO A 30 -37.02 15.23 -15.48
CA PRO A 30 -36.92 15.62 -16.90
C PRO A 30 -37.82 16.84 -17.23
N MET A 31 -37.30 17.80 -17.98
CA MET A 31 -37.98 19.06 -18.32
C MET A 31 -38.22 19.19 -19.80
N THR A 32 -39.35 19.81 -20.17
CA THR A 32 -39.64 20.21 -21.56
C THR A 32 -38.86 21.46 -21.97
N LEU A 33 -38.73 21.69 -23.28
CA LEU A 33 -38.15 22.90 -23.83
C LEU A 33 -38.84 24.16 -23.27
N GLU A 34 -40.18 24.10 -23.13
CA GLU A 34 -41.01 25.20 -22.65
C GLU A 34 -40.69 25.53 -21.17
N GLU A 35 -40.63 24.53 -20.33
CA GLU A 35 -40.28 24.68 -18.90
C GLU A 35 -38.90 25.31 -18.74
N ILE A 36 -37.89 24.86 -19.51
CA ILE A 36 -36.54 25.41 -19.50
C ILE A 36 -36.52 26.87 -19.96
N HIS A 37 -37.20 27.17 -21.07
CA HIS A 37 -37.34 28.53 -21.58
C HIS A 37 -37.95 29.47 -20.53
N HIS A 38 -39.07 29.09 -19.92
CA HIS A 38 -39.74 29.89 -18.92
C HIS A 38 -38.88 30.12 -17.64
N ARG A 39 -38.13 29.12 -17.18
CA ARG A 39 -37.35 29.25 -15.98
C ARG A 39 -36.04 30.00 -16.17
N THR A 40 -35.36 29.84 -17.31
CA THR A 40 -34.10 30.51 -17.61
C THR A 40 -34.29 31.91 -18.19
N GLN A 41 -35.50 32.28 -18.61
CA GLN A 41 -35.80 33.53 -19.36
C GLN A 41 -34.96 33.70 -20.63
N ILE A 42 -34.36 32.63 -21.13
CA ILE A 42 -33.61 32.59 -22.40
C ILE A 42 -34.61 32.33 -23.54
N SER A 43 -34.46 33.01 -24.69
CA SER A 43 -35.37 32.80 -25.79
C SER A 43 -35.47 31.33 -26.24
N LYS A 44 -36.65 30.86 -26.57
CA LYS A 44 -36.93 29.46 -26.92
C LYS A 44 -36.01 28.92 -28.03
N THR A 45 -35.69 29.73 -29.03
CA THR A 45 -34.75 29.38 -30.10
C THR A 45 -33.33 29.18 -29.58
N THR A 46 -32.90 30.01 -28.65
CA THR A 46 -31.56 29.89 -28.03
C THR A 46 -31.48 28.65 -27.13
N VAL A 47 -32.51 28.40 -26.31
CA VAL A 47 -32.60 27.18 -25.47
C VAL A 47 -32.57 25.94 -26.35
N PHE A 48 -33.33 25.91 -27.46
CA PHE A 48 -33.34 24.79 -28.40
C PHE A 48 -31.94 24.52 -28.96
N ARG A 49 -31.23 25.56 -29.41
CA ARG A 49 -29.86 25.41 -29.96
C ARG A 49 -28.87 24.93 -28.91
N ILE A 50 -28.95 25.45 -27.67
CA ILE A 50 -28.15 25.01 -26.54
C ILE A 50 -28.43 23.54 -26.27
N LEU A 51 -29.68 23.15 -26.07
CA LEU A 51 -30.07 21.76 -25.77
C LEU A 51 -29.65 20.81 -26.88
N ARG A 52 -29.78 21.19 -28.13
CA ARG A 52 -29.36 20.38 -29.29
C ARG A 52 -27.85 20.16 -29.27
N THR A 53 -27.06 21.18 -28.91
CA THR A 53 -25.62 21.08 -28.75
C THR A 53 -25.26 20.16 -27.56
N LEU A 54 -25.94 20.33 -26.43
CA LEU A 54 -25.71 19.53 -25.22
C LEU A 54 -26.07 18.06 -25.42
N VAL A 55 -27.16 17.78 -26.19
CA VAL A 55 -27.54 16.42 -26.57
C VAL A 55 -26.49 15.81 -27.50
N HIS A 56 -26.07 16.53 -28.54
CA HIS A 56 -25.00 16.07 -29.44
C HIS A 56 -23.68 15.79 -28.72
N ARG A 57 -23.37 16.58 -27.70
CA ARG A 57 -22.15 16.42 -26.88
C ARG A 57 -22.33 15.42 -25.74
N GLY A 58 -23.52 14.82 -25.57
CA GLY A 58 -23.83 13.84 -24.56
C GLY A 58 -23.91 14.37 -23.10
N TYR A 59 -24.15 15.68 -22.92
CA TYR A 59 -24.40 16.26 -21.60
C TYR A 59 -25.87 16.15 -21.19
N VAL A 60 -26.76 16.14 -22.14
CA VAL A 60 -28.20 16.06 -21.96
C VAL A 60 -28.73 14.93 -22.82
N SER A 61 -29.70 14.15 -22.35
CA SER A 61 -30.46 13.19 -23.14
C SER A 61 -31.87 13.70 -23.39
N ARG A 62 -32.45 13.29 -24.54
CA ARG A 62 -33.82 13.53 -24.90
C ARG A 62 -34.46 12.21 -25.33
N PRO A 63 -35.05 11.44 -24.42
CA PRO A 63 -35.79 10.22 -24.74
C PRO A 63 -37.00 10.48 -25.60
N GLU A 64 -37.75 9.40 -25.93
CA GLU A 64 -38.97 9.47 -26.79
C GLU A 64 -40.09 10.33 -26.19
N ASP A 65 -40.12 10.54 -24.87
CA ASP A 65 -41.04 11.45 -24.18
C ASP A 65 -40.80 12.93 -24.49
N GLY A 66 -39.74 13.24 -25.25
CA GLY A 66 -39.39 14.59 -25.69
C GLY A 66 -38.85 15.51 -24.59
N ARG A 67 -38.70 15.02 -23.38
CA ARG A 67 -38.16 15.77 -22.22
C ARG A 67 -36.64 15.71 -22.17
N TYR A 68 -36.02 16.78 -21.69
CA TYR A 68 -34.58 16.87 -21.53
C TYR A 68 -34.20 16.53 -20.09
N ARG A 69 -33.19 15.70 -19.96
CA ARG A 69 -32.59 15.38 -18.66
C ARG A 69 -31.08 15.45 -18.74
N LEU A 70 -30.44 15.88 -17.67
CA LEU A 70 -29.00 15.85 -17.58
C LEU A 70 -28.52 14.39 -17.67
N VAL A 71 -27.58 14.11 -18.56
CA VAL A 71 -26.88 12.84 -18.54
C VAL A 71 -25.91 12.89 -17.38
N SER A 72 -26.23 12.19 -16.30
CA SER A 72 -25.27 11.97 -15.24
C SER A 72 -24.07 11.25 -15.86
N ARG A 73 -23.04 12.00 -16.23
CA ARG A 73 -21.76 11.39 -16.53
C ARG A 73 -21.26 10.86 -15.19
N PRO A 74 -21.05 9.55 -15.06
CA PRO A 74 -20.47 9.06 -13.83
C PRO A 74 -19.16 9.81 -13.63
N ARG A 75 -19.05 10.60 -12.56
CA ARG A 75 -17.78 11.18 -12.14
C ARG A 75 -16.81 10.01 -12.07
N LYS A 76 -15.62 10.14 -12.66
CA LYS A 76 -14.58 9.13 -12.46
C LYS A 76 -14.39 8.95 -10.97
N MET A 77 -14.45 7.71 -10.52
CA MET A 77 -14.13 7.40 -9.14
C MET A 77 -12.70 7.83 -8.87
N ARG A 78 -12.49 8.50 -7.74
CA ARG A 78 -11.20 8.99 -7.29
C ARG A 78 -10.73 8.18 -6.10
N PHE A 79 -9.59 7.50 -6.23
CA PHE A 79 -8.95 6.85 -5.11
C PHE A 79 -7.73 7.65 -4.69
N GLY A 80 -7.61 7.93 -3.38
CA GLY A 80 -6.38 8.42 -2.78
C GLY A 80 -5.48 7.25 -2.40
N PHE A 81 -4.20 7.34 -2.70
CA PHE A 81 -3.20 6.39 -2.22
C PHE A 81 -2.07 7.12 -1.50
N GLY A 82 -2.00 6.95 -0.18
CA GLY A 82 -0.86 7.34 0.63
C GLY A 82 0.21 6.25 0.58
N GLY A 83 1.24 6.45 -0.24
CA GLY A 83 2.34 5.49 -0.38
C GLY A 83 3.35 5.63 0.76
N GLN A 84 3.91 4.53 1.24
CA GLN A 84 4.82 4.50 2.38
C GLN A 84 6.03 5.43 2.20
N SER A 85 6.76 5.26 1.10
CA SER A 85 7.83 6.17 0.65
C SER A 85 8.27 5.82 -0.76
N SER A 86 8.45 6.83 -1.60
CA SER A 86 9.01 6.68 -2.94
C SER A 86 10.50 6.31 -2.94
N ALA A 87 11.19 6.47 -1.82
CA ALA A 87 12.58 6.04 -1.64
C ALA A 87 12.73 4.54 -1.38
N LEU A 88 11.63 3.82 -1.04
CA LEU A 88 11.67 2.40 -0.70
C LEU A 88 11.25 1.53 -1.89
N PRO A 89 12.07 0.55 -2.32
CA PRO A 89 11.80 -0.26 -3.51
C PRO A 89 10.48 -1.01 -3.46
N PHE A 90 10.12 -1.63 -2.33
CA PHE A 90 8.85 -2.35 -2.18
C PHE A 90 7.65 -1.39 -2.27
N SER A 91 7.70 -0.25 -1.59
CA SER A 91 6.66 0.79 -1.67
C SER A 91 6.45 1.29 -3.10
N ASN A 92 7.53 1.50 -3.85
CA ASN A 92 7.45 1.87 -5.26
C ASN A 92 6.77 0.77 -6.10
N ALA A 93 7.12 -0.49 -5.88
CA ALA A 93 6.51 -1.60 -6.61
C ALA A 93 4.99 -1.71 -6.33
N VAL A 94 4.54 -1.48 -5.09
CA VAL A 94 3.12 -1.39 -4.73
C VAL A 94 2.46 -0.22 -5.46
N THR A 95 3.10 0.96 -5.47
CA THR A 95 2.60 2.16 -6.15
C THR A 95 2.39 1.92 -7.64
N GLU A 96 3.36 1.31 -8.33
CA GLU A 96 3.27 1.02 -9.76
C GLU A 96 2.23 -0.05 -10.09
N SER A 97 2.10 -1.08 -9.24
CA SER A 97 1.04 -2.08 -9.35
C SER A 97 -0.35 -1.41 -9.28
N LEU A 98 -0.53 -0.49 -8.31
CA LEU A 98 -1.79 0.22 -8.12
C LEU A 98 -2.07 1.22 -9.27
N ARG A 99 -1.05 1.95 -9.76
CA ARG A 99 -1.17 2.84 -10.93
C ARG A 99 -1.65 2.08 -12.16
N SER A 100 -1.03 0.94 -12.45
CA SER A 100 -1.38 0.09 -13.59
C SER A 100 -2.82 -0.41 -13.50
N ALA A 101 -3.26 -0.84 -12.31
CA ALA A 101 -4.61 -1.30 -12.07
C ALA A 101 -5.64 -0.17 -12.18
N ALA A 102 -5.33 1.02 -11.68
CA ALA A 102 -6.20 2.20 -11.78
C ALA A 102 -6.41 2.63 -13.23
N ILE A 103 -5.36 2.64 -14.05
CA ILE A 103 -5.43 2.94 -15.49
C ILE A 103 -6.37 1.94 -16.18
N SER A 104 -6.19 0.64 -15.93
CA SER A 104 -6.99 -0.41 -16.60
C SER A 104 -8.48 -0.37 -16.23
N THR A 105 -8.82 0.16 -15.05
CA THR A 105 -10.19 0.27 -14.54
C THR A 105 -10.82 1.64 -14.74
N GLY A 106 -10.06 2.62 -15.27
CA GLY A 106 -10.53 3.99 -15.49
C GLY A 106 -10.71 4.82 -14.22
N ILE A 107 -10.13 4.37 -13.10
CA ILE A 107 -10.12 5.10 -11.83
C ILE A 107 -9.08 6.22 -11.90
N GLU A 108 -9.43 7.40 -11.38
CA GLU A 108 -8.49 8.49 -11.14
C GLU A 108 -7.75 8.22 -9.82
N LEU A 109 -6.47 7.86 -9.90
CA LEU A 109 -5.64 7.59 -8.73
C LEU A 109 -4.81 8.82 -8.38
N ILE A 110 -5.00 9.34 -7.17
CA ILE A 110 -4.22 10.43 -6.59
C ILE A 110 -3.22 9.80 -5.63
N VAL A 111 -1.92 9.93 -5.94
CA VAL A 111 -0.84 9.34 -5.15
C VAL A 111 -0.09 10.43 -4.41
N LEU A 112 0.02 10.28 -3.09
CA LEU A 112 0.83 11.13 -2.23
C LEU A 112 1.87 10.27 -1.51
N ASP A 113 3.08 10.82 -1.33
CA ASP A 113 4.19 10.15 -0.66
C ASP A 113 4.18 10.50 0.83
N ASN A 114 4.09 9.49 1.69
CA ASN A 114 4.17 9.66 3.15
C ASN A 114 5.61 9.86 3.65
N GLN A 115 6.61 9.71 2.79
CA GLN A 115 8.03 9.92 3.09
C GLN A 115 8.51 9.15 4.34
N TYR A 116 7.93 7.98 4.61
CA TYR A 116 8.18 7.18 5.81
C TYR A 116 7.91 7.94 7.13
N ASN A 117 7.03 8.95 7.07
CA ASN A 117 6.73 9.89 8.16
C ASN A 117 5.23 9.92 8.47
N GLY A 118 4.85 9.64 9.72
CA GLY A 118 3.46 9.61 10.14
C GLY A 118 2.77 10.98 10.13
N ASP A 119 3.49 12.08 10.37
CA ASP A 119 2.90 13.42 10.32
C ASP A 119 2.59 13.82 8.88
N ILE A 120 3.48 13.51 7.93
CA ILE A 120 3.21 13.70 6.50
C ILE A 120 2.03 12.84 6.04
N ALA A 121 1.94 11.58 6.51
CA ALA A 121 0.79 10.74 6.23
C ALA A 121 -0.53 11.40 6.68
N ARG A 122 -0.55 12.02 7.86
CA ARG A 122 -1.72 12.77 8.36
C ARG A 122 -2.06 13.99 7.49
N GLU A 123 -1.06 14.75 7.06
CA GLU A 123 -1.24 15.88 6.16
C GLU A 123 -1.79 15.45 4.82
N ASN A 124 -1.29 14.36 4.26
CA ASN A 124 -1.78 13.76 3.02
C ASN A 124 -3.26 13.35 3.11
N ILE A 125 -3.74 12.90 4.26
CA ILE A 125 -5.18 12.62 4.47
C ILE A 125 -6.03 13.88 4.33
N GLU A 126 -5.58 15.02 4.85
CA GLU A 126 -6.31 16.29 4.66
C GLU A 126 -6.34 16.71 3.18
N ASP A 127 -5.28 16.42 2.43
CA ASP A 127 -5.24 16.65 1.00
C ASP A 127 -6.21 15.75 0.23
N PHE A 128 -6.32 14.47 0.58
CA PHE A 128 -7.31 13.59 -0.02
C PHE A 128 -8.74 14.05 0.26
N ILE A 129 -9.03 14.49 1.49
CA ILE A 129 -10.34 15.04 1.85
C ILE A 129 -10.65 16.29 1.03
N ARG A 130 -9.70 17.22 0.90
CA ARG A 130 -9.86 18.44 0.07
C ARG A 130 -10.10 18.12 -1.40
N GLN A 131 -9.46 17.09 -1.92
CA GLN A 131 -9.61 16.63 -3.29
C GLN A 131 -10.86 15.77 -3.51
N GLN A 132 -11.65 15.53 -2.44
CA GLN A 132 -12.91 14.78 -2.49
C GLN A 132 -12.73 13.38 -3.11
N VAL A 133 -11.75 12.63 -2.65
CA VAL A 133 -11.60 11.22 -3.05
C VAL A 133 -12.77 10.39 -2.54
N ASP A 134 -13.12 9.34 -3.27
CA ASP A 134 -14.22 8.45 -2.91
C ASP A 134 -13.77 7.35 -1.93
N LEU A 135 -12.47 7.04 -1.91
CA LEU A 135 -11.85 6.02 -1.06
C LEU A 135 -10.37 6.36 -0.85
N VAL A 136 -9.82 6.00 0.31
CA VAL A 136 -8.38 6.07 0.58
C VAL A 136 -7.82 4.67 0.78
N ILE A 137 -6.69 4.42 0.14
CA ILE A 137 -5.79 3.29 0.38
C ILE A 137 -4.57 3.87 1.09
N GLU A 138 -4.28 3.41 2.30
CA GLU A 138 -3.21 3.98 3.12
C GLU A 138 -2.13 2.95 3.41
N PHE A 139 -0.91 3.26 3.00
CA PHE A 139 0.29 2.48 3.26
C PHE A 139 1.31 3.35 4.00
N GLN A 140 1.20 3.40 5.31
CA GLN A 140 2.11 4.11 6.20
C GLN A 140 2.62 3.15 7.29
N THR A 141 3.70 3.50 8.00
CA THR A 141 4.43 2.55 8.86
C THR A 141 4.18 2.77 10.35
N ASP A 142 3.65 3.93 10.74
CA ASP A 142 3.52 4.29 12.16
C ASP A 142 2.19 3.86 12.76
N ARG A 143 2.19 2.80 13.59
CA ARG A 143 0.99 2.32 14.26
C ARG A 143 0.30 3.37 15.16
N LEU A 144 1.03 4.39 15.64
CA LEU A 144 0.46 5.42 16.50
C LEU A 144 -0.37 6.43 15.71
N VAL A 145 -0.06 6.61 14.43
CA VAL A 145 -0.80 7.51 13.54
C VAL A 145 -2.05 6.83 12.95
N ALA A 146 -2.06 5.51 12.85
CA ALA A 146 -3.15 4.75 12.25
C ALA A 146 -4.56 5.08 12.82
N PRO A 147 -4.78 5.17 14.15
CA PRO A 147 -6.08 5.57 14.69
C PRO A 147 -6.48 7.00 14.35
N ILE A 148 -5.52 7.91 14.25
CA ILE A 148 -5.77 9.32 13.91
C ILE A 148 -6.28 9.43 12.47
N ILE A 149 -5.59 8.77 11.54
CA ILE A 149 -5.97 8.68 10.13
C ILE A 149 -7.37 8.05 9.98
N ALA A 150 -7.59 6.90 10.61
CA ALA A 150 -8.86 6.19 10.53
C ALA A 150 -10.04 7.04 11.03
N ASN A 151 -9.90 7.67 12.19
CA ASN A 151 -10.93 8.54 12.76
C ASN A 151 -11.21 9.76 11.85
N ARG A 152 -10.17 10.34 11.26
CA ARG A 152 -10.32 11.50 10.39
C ARG A 152 -11.06 11.19 9.10
N LEU A 153 -10.76 10.06 8.47
CA LEU A 153 -11.46 9.58 7.28
C LEU A 153 -12.91 9.16 7.59
N ALA A 154 -13.13 8.46 8.71
CA ALA A 154 -14.46 8.09 9.15
C ALA A 154 -15.36 9.32 9.39
N ALA A 155 -14.83 10.37 10.03
CA ALA A 155 -15.54 11.64 10.22
C ALA A 155 -15.88 12.35 8.90
N SER A 156 -15.15 12.07 7.83
CA SER A 156 -15.38 12.60 6.48
C SER A 156 -16.22 11.66 5.61
N GLY A 157 -16.64 10.49 6.12
CA GLY A 157 -17.41 9.50 5.38
C GLY A 157 -16.63 8.80 4.25
N ILE A 158 -15.30 8.83 4.30
CA ILE A 158 -14.44 8.24 3.27
C ILE A 158 -13.97 6.85 3.73
N PRO A 159 -14.29 5.77 2.99
CA PRO A 159 -13.81 4.42 3.30
C PRO A 159 -12.29 4.30 3.23
N LEU A 160 -11.72 3.44 4.08
CA LEU A 160 -10.29 3.21 4.19
C LEU A 160 -9.92 1.74 3.98
N ILE A 161 -8.94 1.49 3.12
CA ILE A 161 -8.20 0.23 3.05
C ILE A 161 -6.80 0.48 3.61
N ALA A 162 -6.43 -0.28 4.64
CA ALA A 162 -5.15 -0.17 5.30
C ALA A 162 -4.19 -1.25 4.77
N VAL A 163 -3.06 -0.84 4.22
CA VAL A 163 -2.04 -1.76 3.67
C VAL A 163 -0.98 -2.03 4.74
N ASP A 164 -0.78 -3.31 5.05
CA ASP A 164 0.19 -3.89 5.99
C ASP A 164 0.07 -3.44 7.45
N ILE A 165 -0.32 -2.21 7.73
CA ILE A 165 -0.50 -1.68 9.08
C ILE A 165 -2.00 -1.54 9.37
N PRO A 166 -2.55 -2.28 10.36
CA PRO A 166 -3.97 -2.19 10.69
C PRO A 166 -4.37 -0.78 11.16
N HIS A 167 -5.47 -0.29 10.61
CA HIS A 167 -6.13 0.93 11.07
C HIS A 167 -7.50 0.56 11.66
N PRO A 168 -7.93 1.17 12.76
CA PRO A 168 -9.26 0.91 13.32
C PRO A 168 -10.38 1.10 12.28
N SER A 169 -11.31 0.16 12.23
CA SER A 169 -12.47 0.18 11.31
C SER A 169 -12.14 0.19 9.81
N ALA A 170 -10.88 0.04 9.42
CA ALA A 170 -10.47 -0.11 8.03
C ALA A 170 -10.51 -1.58 7.60
N VAL A 171 -10.68 -1.81 6.30
CA VAL A 171 -10.39 -3.11 5.69
C VAL A 171 -8.89 -3.28 5.63
N PHE A 172 -8.37 -4.32 6.24
CA PHE A 172 -6.96 -4.67 6.19
C PHE A 172 -6.62 -5.42 4.89
N PHE A 173 -5.50 -5.06 4.28
CA PHE A 173 -4.92 -5.76 3.16
C PHE A 173 -3.41 -5.90 3.36
N GLY A 174 -2.88 -7.11 3.38
CA GLY A 174 -1.45 -7.32 3.61
C GLY A 174 -1.08 -8.77 3.85
N LEU A 175 0.14 -9.00 4.31
CA LEU A 175 0.69 -10.32 4.54
C LEU A 175 0.15 -10.97 5.82
N ASP A 176 -0.03 -12.28 5.82
CA ASP A 176 -0.02 -13.08 7.05
C ASP A 176 1.42 -13.17 7.58
N ASN A 177 1.77 -12.17 8.40
CA ASN A 177 3.13 -11.97 8.88
C ASN A 177 3.66 -13.16 9.68
N TYR A 178 2.79 -13.74 10.53
CA TYR A 178 3.21 -14.86 11.37
C TYR A 178 3.52 -16.09 10.49
N ARG A 179 2.63 -16.44 9.58
CA ARG A 179 2.79 -17.59 8.69
C ARG A 179 4.01 -17.45 7.77
N ALA A 180 4.18 -16.29 7.15
CA ALA A 180 5.33 -16.01 6.30
C ALA A 180 6.65 -16.07 7.09
N GLY A 181 6.66 -15.53 8.32
CA GLY A 181 7.79 -15.66 9.22
C GLY A 181 8.09 -17.10 9.62
N LEU A 182 7.06 -17.89 9.95
CA LEU A 182 7.20 -19.29 10.33
C LEU A 182 7.87 -20.11 9.20
N GLU A 183 7.40 -19.96 7.97
CA GLU A 183 7.97 -20.64 6.80
C GLU A 183 9.43 -20.21 6.54
N ALA A 184 9.72 -18.91 6.69
CA ALA A 184 11.08 -18.39 6.61
C ALA A 184 11.99 -18.99 7.69
N GLY A 185 11.50 -19.09 8.92
CA GLY A 185 12.20 -19.70 10.03
C GLY A 185 12.46 -21.19 9.86
N GLU A 186 11.48 -21.93 9.33
CA GLU A 186 11.67 -23.36 9.02
C GLU A 186 12.82 -23.57 8.02
N LEU A 187 12.94 -22.71 7.01
CA LEU A 187 14.04 -22.80 6.04
C LEU A 187 15.39 -22.42 6.68
N LEU A 188 15.44 -21.40 7.51
CA LEU A 188 16.65 -21.04 8.27
C LEU A 188 17.10 -22.21 9.17
N GLY A 189 16.18 -22.81 9.91
CA GLY A 189 16.47 -23.96 10.75
C GLY A 189 16.92 -25.20 9.95
N ALA A 190 16.28 -25.49 8.83
CA ALA A 190 16.68 -26.57 7.92
C ALA A 190 18.08 -26.34 7.32
N TYR A 191 18.40 -25.08 7.00
CA TYR A 191 19.73 -24.68 6.56
C TYR A 191 20.77 -24.96 7.66
N ALA A 192 20.52 -24.55 8.90
CA ALA A 192 21.40 -24.81 10.03
C ALA A 192 21.62 -26.31 10.28
N GLN A 193 20.56 -27.11 10.23
CA GLN A 193 20.67 -28.57 10.32
C GLN A 193 21.58 -29.15 9.25
N LYS A 194 21.40 -28.70 8.00
CA LYS A 194 22.14 -29.28 6.86
C LYS A 194 23.60 -28.86 6.82
N TYR A 195 23.90 -27.58 7.07
CA TYR A 195 25.23 -27.00 6.86
C TYR A 195 26.00 -26.75 8.13
N TRP A 196 25.31 -26.61 9.28
CA TRP A 196 25.91 -26.36 10.58
C TRP A 196 25.64 -27.48 11.60
N ARG A 197 25.10 -28.63 11.14
CA ARG A 197 24.75 -29.79 11.98
C ARG A 197 23.80 -29.47 13.13
N GLY A 198 22.99 -28.44 12.98
CA GLY A 198 22.07 -27.95 13.99
C GLY A 198 22.72 -27.01 15.03
N GLU A 199 24.02 -26.77 14.92
CA GLU A 199 24.70 -25.82 15.81
C GLU A 199 24.34 -24.39 15.48
N VAL A 200 23.70 -23.68 16.40
CA VAL A 200 23.29 -22.26 16.26
C VAL A 200 23.74 -21.52 17.51
N ASP A 201 24.64 -20.56 17.35
CA ASP A 201 25.12 -19.74 18.48
C ASP A 201 24.15 -18.58 18.76
N LEU A 202 23.51 -18.03 17.73
CA LEU A 202 22.69 -16.83 17.84
C LEU A 202 21.59 -16.79 16.75
N VAL A 203 20.42 -16.33 17.13
CA VAL A 203 19.34 -15.94 16.21
C VAL A 203 19.03 -14.48 16.41
N VAL A 204 19.09 -13.68 15.35
CA VAL A 204 18.85 -12.24 15.38
C VAL A 204 17.59 -11.91 14.60
N GLY A 205 16.60 -11.33 15.29
CA GLY A 205 15.44 -10.71 14.65
C GLY A 205 15.68 -9.21 14.49
N LEU A 206 15.69 -8.72 13.25
CA LEU A 206 15.71 -7.28 12.97
C LEU A 206 14.28 -6.80 12.79
N GLU A 207 13.77 -6.15 13.81
CA GLU A 207 12.38 -5.73 13.90
C GLU A 207 12.10 -4.39 13.21
N LEU A 208 10.82 -4.15 12.99
CA LEU A 208 10.24 -2.87 12.62
C LEU A 208 9.22 -2.50 13.70
N THR A 209 9.71 -2.03 14.85
CA THR A 209 8.89 -1.83 16.05
C THR A 209 7.82 -0.77 15.88
N LYS A 210 8.10 0.25 15.07
CA LYS A 210 7.17 1.33 14.72
C LYS A 210 5.88 0.81 14.06
N ALA A 211 5.96 -0.29 13.29
CA ALA A 211 4.83 -0.90 12.59
C ALA A 211 3.86 -1.68 13.51
N GLY A 212 4.28 -2.01 14.72
CA GLY A 212 3.44 -2.67 15.72
C GLY A 212 3.45 -4.19 15.67
N THR A 213 2.64 -4.79 16.53
CA THR A 213 2.67 -6.22 16.84
C THR A 213 2.33 -7.14 15.66
N LEU A 214 1.45 -6.70 14.74
CA LEU A 214 1.09 -7.52 13.57
C LEU A 214 2.32 -7.75 12.67
N VAL A 215 3.10 -6.73 12.40
CA VAL A 215 4.34 -6.85 11.60
C VAL A 215 5.43 -7.58 12.39
N GLN A 216 5.56 -7.30 13.70
CA GLN A 216 6.51 -8.00 14.57
C GLN A 216 6.24 -9.51 14.70
N SER A 217 4.99 -9.95 14.45
CA SER A 217 4.67 -11.39 14.45
C SER A 217 5.44 -12.17 13.38
N ARG A 218 5.98 -11.51 12.35
CA ARG A 218 6.90 -12.08 11.36
C ARG A 218 8.16 -12.62 12.02
N ILE A 219 8.76 -11.86 12.92
CA ILE A 219 9.96 -12.27 13.66
C ILE A 219 9.62 -13.36 14.68
N THR A 220 8.45 -13.29 15.30
CA THR A 220 7.97 -14.34 16.22
C THR A 220 7.79 -15.65 15.47
N GLY A 221 7.12 -15.65 14.32
CA GLY A 221 6.97 -16.82 13.46
C GLY A 221 8.33 -17.38 13.02
N ALA A 222 9.27 -16.50 12.61
CA ALA A 222 10.61 -16.93 12.22
C ALA A 222 11.36 -17.64 13.36
N PHE A 223 11.29 -17.13 14.58
CA PHE A 223 11.90 -17.79 15.74
C PHE A 223 11.26 -19.15 16.03
N GLU A 224 9.95 -19.26 15.92
CA GLU A 224 9.24 -20.53 16.10
C GLU A 224 9.55 -21.53 14.99
N GLY A 225 9.64 -21.08 13.74
CA GLY A 225 10.05 -21.89 12.60
C GLY A 225 11.47 -22.43 12.77
N ILE A 226 12.42 -21.63 13.25
CA ILE A 226 13.78 -22.07 13.55
C ILE A 226 13.75 -23.12 14.67
N ARG A 227 13.02 -22.87 15.77
CA ARG A 227 12.89 -23.82 16.89
C ARG A 227 12.29 -25.16 16.48
N SER A 228 11.36 -25.16 15.54
CA SER A 228 10.77 -26.41 15.06
C SER A 228 11.80 -27.35 14.40
N ARG A 229 12.94 -26.79 13.99
CA ARG A 229 14.03 -27.51 13.32
C ARG A 229 15.28 -27.66 14.18
N VAL A 230 15.54 -26.71 15.09
CA VAL A 230 16.72 -26.69 15.97
C VAL A 230 16.25 -26.86 17.41
N SER A 231 16.24 -28.10 17.92
CA SER A 231 15.64 -28.46 19.20
C SER A 231 16.35 -27.83 20.43
N ASP A 232 17.65 -27.61 20.32
CA ASP A 232 18.49 -27.15 21.46
C ASP A 232 18.66 -25.64 21.48
N LEU A 233 17.74 -24.89 20.86
CA LEU A 233 17.80 -23.42 20.83
C LEU A 233 17.18 -22.81 22.06
N HIS A 234 18.03 -22.22 22.93
CA HIS A 234 17.64 -21.58 24.18
C HIS A 234 17.23 -20.10 23.97
N ASN A 235 16.48 -19.54 24.93
CA ASN A 235 15.99 -18.15 24.84
C ASN A 235 17.16 -17.13 24.84
N GLU A 236 18.26 -17.42 25.50
CA GLU A 236 19.44 -16.57 25.59
C GLU A 236 20.13 -16.35 24.21
N GLN A 237 19.88 -17.28 23.28
CA GLN A 237 20.38 -17.18 21.89
C GLN A 237 19.49 -16.35 20.98
N LEU A 238 18.29 -15.97 21.44
CA LEU A 238 17.34 -15.18 20.67
C LEU A 238 17.50 -13.71 21.00
N VAL A 239 17.91 -12.92 20.02
CA VAL A 239 18.12 -11.48 20.15
C VAL A 239 17.16 -10.74 19.22
N ARG A 240 16.43 -9.78 19.75
CA ARG A 240 15.60 -8.86 19.00
C ARG A 240 16.19 -7.47 19.05
N VAL A 241 16.36 -6.83 17.90
CA VAL A 241 16.83 -5.45 17.78
C VAL A 241 16.00 -4.72 16.73
N ASP A 242 15.78 -3.44 16.95
CA ASP A 242 15.03 -2.62 15.99
C ASP A 242 15.97 -2.14 14.88
N GLY A 243 15.66 -2.54 13.66
CA GLY A 243 16.32 -2.07 12.43
C GLY A 243 15.51 -1.02 11.69
N ALA A 244 14.35 -0.60 12.25
CA ALA A 244 13.43 0.37 11.68
C ALA A 244 12.95 0.04 10.24
N GLY A 245 13.23 -1.15 9.72
CA GLY A 245 12.96 -1.53 8.33
C GLY A 245 13.85 -0.82 7.30
N LEU A 246 14.92 -0.16 7.74
CA LEU A 246 15.82 0.66 6.93
C LEU A 246 17.24 0.10 6.93
N GLU A 247 17.98 0.34 5.86
CA GLU A 247 19.32 -0.24 5.66
C GLU A 247 20.33 0.28 6.68
N GLU A 248 20.37 1.60 6.89
CA GLU A 248 21.33 2.23 7.78
C GLU A 248 21.11 1.85 9.26
N GLU A 249 19.87 1.88 9.73
CA GLU A 249 19.49 1.52 11.08
C GLU A 249 19.73 0.04 11.33
N SER A 250 19.42 -0.82 10.37
CA SER A 250 19.68 -2.26 10.44
C SER A 250 21.19 -2.57 10.44
N ASN A 251 21.98 -1.81 9.67
CA ASN A 251 23.44 -1.91 9.73
C ASN A 251 23.96 -1.58 11.15
N LYS A 252 23.57 -0.45 11.72
CA LYS A 252 23.97 -0.04 13.08
C LYS A 252 23.57 -1.09 14.12
N ALA A 253 22.32 -1.55 14.07
CA ALA A 253 21.79 -2.54 15.00
C ALA A 253 22.55 -3.87 14.90
N MET A 254 22.74 -4.39 13.69
CA MET A 254 23.46 -5.64 13.45
C MET A 254 24.95 -5.53 13.79
N HIS A 255 25.59 -4.41 13.48
CA HIS A 255 26.98 -4.16 13.88
C HIS A 255 27.15 -4.27 15.40
N ALA A 256 26.28 -3.64 16.19
CA ALA A 256 26.29 -3.71 17.63
C ALA A 256 26.11 -5.15 18.14
N VAL A 257 25.19 -5.92 17.55
CA VAL A 257 24.99 -7.34 17.88
C VAL A 257 26.26 -8.16 17.59
N LEU A 258 26.85 -7.98 16.41
CA LEU A 258 28.03 -8.74 16.00
C LEU A 258 29.25 -8.41 16.87
N VAL A 259 29.44 -7.18 17.30
CA VAL A 259 30.51 -6.79 18.23
C VAL A 259 30.29 -7.40 19.62
N LYS A 260 29.06 -7.36 20.14
CA LYS A 260 28.69 -7.95 21.42
C LYS A 260 28.89 -9.47 21.42
N HIS A 261 28.53 -10.15 20.36
CA HIS A 261 28.60 -11.60 20.19
C HIS A 261 29.75 -12.02 19.27
N ARG A 262 30.95 -11.49 19.53
CA ARG A 262 32.16 -11.67 18.69
C ARG A 262 32.59 -13.13 18.48
N ASN A 263 32.21 -14.02 19.38
CA ASN A 263 32.60 -15.44 19.33
C ASN A 263 31.58 -16.31 18.58
N ALA A 264 30.37 -15.82 18.31
CA ALA A 264 29.32 -16.55 17.58
C ALA A 264 29.76 -16.80 16.13
N LYS A 265 29.63 -18.03 15.65
CA LYS A 265 30.02 -18.46 14.28
C LYS A 265 28.86 -18.94 13.45
N HIS A 266 27.78 -19.36 14.08
CA HIS A 266 26.55 -19.84 13.40
C HIS A 266 25.40 -18.90 13.79
N ILE A 267 25.15 -17.89 12.97
CA ILE A 267 24.20 -16.81 13.25
C ILE A 267 23.07 -16.83 12.23
N LEU A 268 21.86 -17.15 12.68
CA LEU A 268 20.67 -17.01 11.85
C LEU A 268 20.10 -15.60 11.99
N VAL A 269 19.73 -14.98 10.87
CA VAL A 269 19.17 -13.63 10.86
C VAL A 269 17.82 -13.63 10.16
N ALA A 270 16.79 -13.17 10.88
CA ALA A 270 15.43 -12.98 10.39
C ALA A 270 15.11 -11.47 10.40
N PRO A 271 15.37 -10.76 9.32
CA PRO A 271 15.03 -9.34 9.20
C PRO A 271 13.57 -9.16 8.81
N SER A 272 13.00 -7.99 9.16
CA SER A 272 11.62 -7.64 8.80
C SER A 272 11.40 -7.49 7.29
N ASN A 273 12.44 -7.09 6.56
CA ASN A 273 12.39 -6.90 5.10
C ASN A 273 13.80 -6.97 4.47
N ASP A 274 13.86 -6.96 3.15
CA ASP A 274 15.12 -7.04 2.39
C ASP A 274 16.05 -5.84 2.63
N THR A 275 15.49 -4.66 2.83
CA THR A 275 16.28 -3.46 3.15
C THR A 275 17.05 -3.66 4.46
N SER A 276 16.40 -4.22 5.48
CA SER A 276 17.05 -4.59 6.74
C SER A 276 18.07 -5.72 6.55
N ALA A 277 17.78 -6.69 5.68
CA ALA A 277 18.71 -7.77 5.38
C ALA A 277 20.02 -7.26 4.75
N LEU A 278 19.91 -6.32 3.80
CA LEU A 278 21.07 -5.71 3.16
C LEU A 278 21.90 -4.91 4.14
N GLY A 279 21.26 -4.17 5.06
CA GLY A 279 21.95 -3.48 6.16
C GLY A 279 22.69 -4.45 7.10
N ALA A 280 22.05 -5.55 7.49
CA ALA A 280 22.67 -6.59 8.30
C ALA A 280 23.89 -7.24 7.60
N LEU A 281 23.75 -7.50 6.31
CA LEU A 281 24.82 -8.05 5.48
C LEU A 281 26.00 -7.09 5.36
N GLN A 282 25.72 -5.79 5.17
CA GLN A 282 26.75 -4.77 5.13
C GLN A 282 27.55 -4.74 6.45
N ALA A 283 26.88 -4.72 7.61
CA ALA A 283 27.53 -4.77 8.92
C ALA A 283 28.43 -6.01 9.08
N ALA A 284 27.96 -7.16 8.61
CA ALA A 284 28.73 -8.39 8.65
C ALA A 284 29.98 -8.33 7.74
N ARG A 285 29.89 -7.71 6.58
CA ARG A 285 31.02 -7.51 5.65
C ARG A 285 32.06 -6.54 6.23
N GLU A 286 31.64 -5.44 6.81
CA GLU A 286 32.51 -4.47 7.49
C GLU A 286 33.37 -5.15 8.57
N LEU A 287 32.76 -6.09 9.30
CA LEU A 287 33.42 -6.88 10.34
C LEU A 287 34.08 -8.16 9.80
N LYS A 288 34.04 -8.42 8.49
CA LYS A 288 34.57 -9.64 7.85
C LYS A 288 33.96 -10.94 8.40
N ARG A 289 32.69 -10.89 8.77
CA ARG A 289 31.94 -12.00 9.42
C ARG A 289 30.77 -12.52 8.59
N GLU A 290 30.65 -12.13 7.34
CA GLU A 290 29.51 -12.53 6.49
C GLU A 290 29.38 -14.07 6.38
N HIS A 291 30.48 -14.80 6.42
CA HIS A 291 30.51 -16.27 6.34
C HIS A 291 29.97 -16.98 7.60
N HIS A 292 29.71 -16.25 8.68
CA HIS A 292 29.07 -16.75 9.89
C HIS A 292 27.54 -16.65 9.86
N LEU A 293 26.95 -16.02 8.82
CA LEU A 293 25.54 -15.70 8.78
C LEU A 293 24.77 -16.58 7.79
N ALA A 294 23.52 -16.84 8.10
CA ALA A 294 22.49 -17.19 7.13
C ALA A 294 21.28 -16.25 7.36
N ILE A 295 20.88 -15.55 6.31
CA ILE A 295 19.85 -14.50 6.36
C ILE A 295 18.70 -14.93 5.46
N LEU A 296 17.47 -14.87 5.95
CA LEU A 296 16.28 -15.03 5.15
C LEU A 296 15.29 -13.91 5.42
N SER A 297 14.90 -13.22 4.38
CA SER A 297 14.21 -11.95 4.44
C SER A 297 12.84 -11.96 3.74
N HIS A 298 12.29 -10.78 3.47
CA HIS A 298 10.99 -10.58 2.84
C HIS A 298 11.07 -9.46 1.82
N ASP A 299 10.17 -9.45 0.84
CA ASP A 299 9.87 -8.48 -0.23
C ASP A 299 10.36 -8.88 -1.63
N CYS A 300 11.48 -9.60 -1.76
CA CYS A 300 12.12 -9.93 -3.04
C CYS A 300 12.45 -8.68 -3.88
N ILE A 301 13.01 -7.63 -3.25
CA ILE A 301 13.45 -6.44 -3.99
C ILE A 301 14.63 -6.77 -4.92
N PRO A 302 14.80 -6.03 -6.04
CA PRO A 302 15.84 -6.33 -7.03
C PRO A 302 17.24 -6.47 -6.43
N ALA A 303 17.63 -5.60 -5.50
CA ALA A 303 18.96 -5.65 -4.85
C ALA A 303 19.18 -6.94 -4.04
N ALA A 304 18.16 -7.41 -3.32
CA ALA A 304 18.23 -8.66 -2.57
C ALA A 304 18.30 -9.87 -3.51
N LEU A 305 17.50 -9.88 -4.59
CA LEU A 305 17.54 -10.93 -5.59
C LEU A 305 18.91 -11.02 -6.30
N GLU A 306 19.54 -9.89 -6.60
CA GLU A 306 20.91 -9.86 -7.16
C GLU A 306 21.94 -10.36 -6.13
N GLU A 307 21.81 -10.00 -4.87
CA GLU A 307 22.68 -10.49 -3.81
C GLU A 307 22.56 -12.02 -3.65
N MET A 308 21.35 -12.56 -3.70
CA MET A 308 21.09 -14.00 -3.61
C MET A 308 21.72 -14.83 -4.75
N LYS A 309 22.00 -14.23 -5.90
CA LYS A 309 22.68 -14.89 -7.03
C LYS A 309 24.18 -15.14 -6.77
N ARG A 310 24.78 -14.41 -5.82
CA ARG A 310 26.19 -14.59 -5.47
C ARG A 310 26.38 -15.94 -4.79
N LYS A 311 27.36 -16.71 -5.25
CA LYS A 311 27.59 -18.11 -4.81
C LYS A 311 27.69 -18.28 -3.29
N ASN A 312 28.37 -17.36 -2.64
CA ASN A 312 28.65 -17.42 -1.19
C ASN A 312 27.87 -16.36 -0.40
N SER A 313 26.79 -15.81 -0.94
CA SER A 313 25.96 -14.87 -0.22
C SER A 313 25.33 -15.54 1.00
N PRO A 314 25.39 -14.94 2.18
CA PRO A 314 24.65 -15.39 3.34
C PRO A 314 23.16 -15.08 3.27
N LEU A 315 22.70 -14.22 2.33
CA LEU A 315 21.30 -14.03 2.04
C LEU A 315 20.80 -15.26 1.25
N ILE A 316 20.20 -16.21 1.96
CA ILE A 316 19.82 -17.52 1.43
C ILE A 316 18.43 -17.54 0.80
N GLY A 317 17.59 -16.56 1.11
CA GLY A 317 16.24 -16.47 0.58
C GLY A 317 15.55 -15.18 0.95
N SER A 318 14.43 -14.93 0.27
CA SER A 318 13.47 -13.86 0.57
C SER A 318 12.05 -14.35 0.26
N VAL A 319 11.09 -13.97 1.08
CA VAL A 319 9.67 -14.26 0.85
C VAL A 319 9.06 -13.19 -0.05
N SER A 320 8.61 -13.59 -1.23
CA SER A 320 7.85 -12.71 -2.14
C SER A 320 6.44 -12.50 -1.62
N HIS A 321 5.99 -11.26 -1.61
CA HIS A 321 4.61 -10.88 -1.29
C HIS A 321 3.73 -10.76 -2.55
N GLU A 322 4.20 -11.25 -3.69
CA GLU A 322 3.49 -11.17 -4.98
C GLU A 322 2.94 -9.75 -5.28
N VAL A 323 3.81 -8.75 -5.16
CA VAL A 323 3.48 -7.30 -5.19
C VAL A 323 2.69 -6.87 -6.44
N THR A 324 2.84 -7.59 -7.55
CA THR A 324 2.09 -7.35 -8.79
C THR A 324 0.58 -7.55 -8.62
N THR A 325 0.16 -8.33 -7.62
CA THR A 325 -1.25 -8.60 -7.31
C THR A 325 -1.89 -7.52 -6.44
N TYR A 326 -1.09 -6.64 -5.81
CA TYR A 326 -1.58 -5.61 -4.89
C TYR A 326 -2.55 -4.65 -5.57
N GLY A 327 -2.13 -4.06 -6.69
CA GLY A 327 -2.95 -3.08 -7.41
C GLY A 327 -4.32 -3.62 -7.81
N PRO A 328 -4.40 -4.72 -8.58
CA PRO A 328 -5.69 -5.30 -8.96
C PRO A 328 -6.60 -5.63 -7.78
N ARG A 329 -6.06 -6.22 -6.71
CA ARG A 329 -6.82 -6.60 -5.52
C ARG A 329 -7.29 -5.40 -4.72
N LEU A 330 -6.45 -4.38 -4.52
CA LEU A 330 -6.80 -3.14 -3.82
C LEU A 330 -7.90 -2.37 -4.56
N ILE A 331 -7.82 -2.29 -5.89
CA ILE A 331 -8.88 -1.68 -6.71
C ILE A 331 -10.19 -2.47 -6.59
N GLN A 332 -10.14 -3.80 -6.67
CA GLN A 332 -11.32 -4.65 -6.52
C GLN A 332 -11.98 -4.47 -5.15
N LEU A 333 -11.19 -4.48 -4.06
CA LEU A 333 -11.68 -4.24 -2.70
C LEU A 333 -12.31 -2.85 -2.55
N GLY A 334 -11.66 -1.82 -3.11
CA GLY A 334 -12.18 -0.46 -3.07
C GLY A 334 -13.52 -0.32 -3.80
N LEU A 335 -13.64 -0.94 -4.97
CA LEU A 335 -14.90 -0.95 -5.73
C LEU A 335 -16.02 -1.70 -4.99
N ALA A 336 -15.71 -2.82 -4.33
CA ALA A 336 -16.66 -3.57 -3.54
C ALA A 336 -17.18 -2.74 -2.34
N LEU A 337 -16.26 -2.08 -1.61
CA LEU A 337 -16.62 -1.18 -0.50
C LEU A 337 -17.55 -0.04 -0.95
N LEU A 338 -17.23 0.63 -2.07
CA LEU A 338 -18.05 1.74 -2.59
C LEU A 338 -19.43 1.30 -3.09
N LYS A 339 -19.58 0.05 -3.48
CA LYS A 339 -20.88 -0.55 -3.82
C LYS A 339 -21.67 -1.01 -2.59
N GLY A 340 -21.10 -0.97 -1.39
CA GLY A 340 -21.71 -1.51 -0.17
C GLY A 340 -21.72 -3.03 -0.11
N GLU A 341 -20.86 -3.70 -0.87
CA GLU A 341 -20.68 -5.15 -0.84
C GLU A 341 -19.99 -5.56 0.48
N SER A 342 -20.33 -6.74 0.99
CA SER A 342 -19.64 -7.29 2.17
C SER A 342 -18.20 -7.68 1.82
N VAL A 343 -17.24 -7.09 2.51
CA VAL A 343 -15.81 -7.36 2.35
C VAL A 343 -15.25 -7.93 3.66
N PRO A 344 -14.44 -9.02 3.62
CA PRO A 344 -13.76 -9.51 4.81
C PRO A 344 -12.91 -8.40 5.46
N PRO A 345 -12.88 -8.31 6.80
CA PRO A 345 -12.08 -7.28 7.49
C PRO A 345 -10.58 -7.46 7.28
N TYR A 346 -10.11 -8.70 7.05
CA TYR A 346 -8.72 -9.04 6.74
C TYR A 346 -8.63 -9.73 5.39
N ASN A 347 -7.78 -9.20 4.51
CA ASN A 347 -7.54 -9.72 3.17
C ASN A 347 -6.04 -10.00 3.02
N TYR A 348 -5.66 -11.24 3.24
CA TYR A 348 -4.27 -11.63 3.16
C TYR A 348 -3.81 -11.83 1.70
N VAL A 349 -2.59 -11.37 1.42
CA VAL A 349 -1.91 -11.66 0.16
C VAL A 349 -1.25 -13.02 0.24
N GLU A 350 -1.16 -13.67 -0.91
CA GLU A 350 -0.34 -14.87 -1.03
C GLU A 350 1.13 -14.50 -0.97
N HIS A 351 1.95 -15.44 -0.50
CA HIS A 351 3.38 -15.28 -0.44
C HIS A 351 4.08 -16.54 -0.95
N ARG A 352 5.29 -16.36 -1.41
CA ARG A 352 6.08 -17.45 -1.96
C ARG A 352 7.54 -17.34 -1.53
N MET A 353 8.12 -18.44 -1.09
CA MET A 353 9.54 -18.53 -0.78
C MET A 353 10.38 -18.50 -2.05
N VAL A 354 11.31 -17.56 -2.14
CA VAL A 354 12.33 -17.47 -3.20
C VAL A 354 13.68 -17.81 -2.60
N SER A 355 14.18 -18.99 -2.86
CA SER A 355 15.45 -19.44 -2.31
C SER A 355 16.03 -20.57 -3.15
N ARG A 356 17.36 -20.63 -3.28
CA ARG A 356 18.08 -21.78 -3.83
C ARG A 356 18.07 -23.01 -2.90
N PHE A 357 17.57 -22.84 -1.68
CA PHE A 357 17.54 -23.87 -0.65
C PHE A 357 16.11 -24.36 -0.34
N SER A 358 15.10 -23.97 -1.11
CA SER A 358 13.69 -24.35 -0.90
C SER A 358 13.51 -25.87 -0.78
N HIS A 359 14.31 -26.65 -1.49
CA HIS A 359 14.31 -28.12 -1.43
C HIS A 359 14.56 -28.70 -0.01
N LEU A 360 15.10 -27.90 0.93
CA LEU A 360 15.36 -28.34 2.31
C LEU A 360 14.09 -28.49 3.16
N VAL A 361 13.02 -27.82 2.79
CA VAL A 361 11.73 -27.85 3.51
C VAL A 361 10.65 -28.66 2.77
N GLY A 362 10.99 -29.20 1.57
CA GLY A 362 10.07 -29.87 0.66
C GLY A 362 9.23 -28.87 -0.13
N ASP A 363 8.90 -29.22 -1.38
CA ASP A 363 7.89 -28.48 -2.13
C ASP A 363 6.54 -28.70 -1.42
N ARG A 364 6.09 -27.72 -0.67
CA ARG A 364 4.68 -27.65 -0.28
C ARG A 364 3.98 -27.07 -1.50
N ASP A 365 3.45 -27.98 -2.36
CA ASP A 365 2.49 -27.61 -3.38
C ASP A 365 1.36 -26.81 -2.70
N VAL A 366 1.23 -25.52 -3.07
CA VAL A 366 0.13 -24.65 -2.68
C VAL A 366 -0.87 -24.64 -3.84
#